data_32979f1919a5d1888a40492ec7e6c2fa
#
_entry.id   32979f1919a5d1888a40492ec7e6c2fa
#
_cell.length_a   1.000
_cell.length_b   1.000
_cell.length_c   1.000
_cell.angle_alpha   90.00
_cell.angle_beta   90.00
_cell.angle_gamma   90.00
#
_symmetry.space_group_name_H-M   'P 1'
#
loop_
_entity.id
_entity.type
_entity.pdbx_description
1 polymer ?
#
loop_
_entity_poly.entity_id
_entity_poly.type
_entity_poly.pdbx_seq_one_letter_code
_entity_poly.pdbx_strand_id
1 'polypeptide(L)'
;FDDRWCDHWCIDISDELAQIIEQSWAREDSLPPYYIYIKIAYHLSQEARAGLSEFRIPRDFGDKLFDYQTAAVKIAAHHLNKREGVLIGDVVGLGKTLMATALARIFEDDHDLETLILCPKNLVRMWEDYRDQYRLRARVMSISQVIGEMPNLRRYRLIVIDESHNLRNREGKRYRAIQEYIKANESKCILLTATPYNKTYLDLSNQLRLFV
;
A
#
# COMPACT_ATOMS: atom_id res chain seq x y z
N PHE A 1 -0.70 -20.83 -13.30
CA PHE A 1 0.06 -19.58 -13.32
C PHE A 1 1.27 -19.69 -12.41
N ASP A 2 1.07 -20.21 -11.18
CA ASP A 2 2.12 -20.36 -10.17
C ASP A 2 3.18 -21.41 -10.54
N ASP A 3 2.80 -22.51 -11.18
CA ASP A 3 3.72 -23.57 -11.64
C ASP A 3 4.72 -23.09 -12.71
N ARG A 4 4.44 -21.99 -13.40
CA ARG A 4 5.33 -21.40 -14.42
C ARG A 4 6.32 -20.37 -13.87
N TRP A 5 6.07 -19.84 -12.66
CA TRP A 5 6.97 -18.89 -12.01
C TRP A 5 8.04 -19.57 -11.15
N CYS A 6 7.76 -20.76 -10.65
CA CYS A 6 8.65 -21.52 -9.77
C CYS A 6 9.50 -22.56 -10.50
N ASP A 7 9.28 -22.76 -11.81
CA ASP A 7 9.99 -23.75 -12.60
C ASP A 7 11.25 -23.13 -13.25
N HIS A 8 12.25 -23.95 -13.59
CA HIS A 8 13.47 -23.59 -14.31
C HIS A 8 13.26 -22.92 -15.68
N TRP A 9 12.00 -22.70 -16.05
CA TRP A 9 11.56 -21.88 -17.19
C TRP A 9 11.41 -20.39 -16.85
N CYS A 10 11.71 -19.94 -15.62
CA CYS A 10 11.89 -18.53 -15.35
C CYS A 10 13.04 -18.00 -16.21
N ILE A 11 12.70 -17.31 -17.28
CA ILE A 11 13.67 -16.66 -18.17
C ILE A 11 14.41 -15.65 -17.29
N ASP A 12 15.66 -15.94 -17.00
CA ASP A 12 16.59 -14.92 -16.55
C ASP A 12 16.67 -13.91 -17.70
N ILE A 13 16.12 -12.71 -17.48
CA ILE A 13 16.09 -11.67 -18.49
C ILE A 13 17.53 -11.23 -18.67
N SER A 14 18.19 -11.81 -19.68
CA SER A 14 19.57 -11.46 -20.04
C SER A 14 19.70 -9.95 -20.31
N ASP A 15 20.88 -9.39 -20.09
CA ASP A 15 21.18 -7.99 -20.38
C ASP A 15 20.84 -7.61 -21.84
N GLU A 16 20.96 -8.53 -22.79
CA GLU A 16 20.57 -8.35 -24.20
C GLU A 16 19.06 -8.12 -24.34
N LEU A 17 18.23 -8.87 -23.60
CA LEU A 17 16.78 -8.70 -23.63
C LEU A 17 16.39 -7.37 -22.95
N ALA A 18 17.09 -6.98 -21.88
CA ALA A 18 16.91 -5.67 -21.24
C ALA A 18 17.22 -4.54 -22.22
N GLN A 19 18.33 -4.62 -22.97
CA GLN A 19 18.68 -3.62 -23.98
C GLN A 19 17.64 -3.53 -25.12
N ILE A 20 17.14 -4.67 -25.61
CA ILE A 20 16.08 -4.71 -26.62
C ILE A 20 14.79 -4.06 -26.10
N ILE A 21 14.45 -4.32 -24.85
CA ILE A 21 13.28 -3.72 -24.19
C ILE A 21 13.43 -2.20 -24.04
N GLU A 22 14.60 -1.71 -23.63
CA GLU A 22 14.87 -0.28 -23.48
C GLU A 22 14.87 0.48 -24.81
N GLN A 23 15.37 -0.12 -25.87
CA GLN A 23 15.47 0.50 -27.20
C GLN A 23 14.17 0.43 -28.03
N SER A 24 13.19 -0.38 -27.64
CA SER A 24 12.06 -0.75 -28.53
C SER A 24 10.79 0.09 -28.36
N TRP A 25 10.84 1.29 -27.79
CA TRP A 25 9.62 2.08 -27.51
C TRP A 25 8.93 2.67 -28.76
N ALA A 26 9.61 2.78 -29.87
CA ALA A 26 9.06 3.37 -31.10
C ALA A 26 9.58 2.60 -32.32
N ARG A 27 9.08 1.41 -32.55
CA ARG A 27 9.26 0.71 -33.82
C ARG A 27 7.95 0.74 -34.60
N GLU A 28 8.04 0.97 -35.91
CA GLU A 28 6.92 0.85 -36.86
C GLU A 28 6.41 -0.58 -36.98
N ASP A 29 7.20 -1.58 -36.54
CA ASP A 29 6.84 -2.98 -36.58
C ASP A 29 5.98 -3.38 -35.37
N SER A 30 4.89 -4.10 -35.65
CA SER A 30 4.01 -4.67 -34.63
C SER A 30 4.78 -5.67 -33.77
N LEU A 31 5.02 -5.33 -32.50
CA LEU A 31 5.65 -6.24 -31.55
C LEU A 31 4.62 -7.30 -31.07
N PRO A 32 5.01 -8.57 -30.99
CA PRO A 32 4.16 -9.58 -30.37
C PRO A 32 3.75 -9.19 -28.95
N PRO A 33 2.49 -9.41 -28.54
CA PRO A 33 1.99 -9.05 -27.19
C PRO A 33 2.85 -9.56 -26.04
N TYR A 34 3.54 -10.68 -26.24
CA TYR A 34 4.46 -11.27 -25.26
C TYR A 34 5.61 -10.33 -24.88
N TYR A 35 6.20 -9.60 -25.83
CA TYR A 35 7.29 -8.65 -25.54
C TYR A 35 6.79 -7.46 -24.73
N ILE A 36 5.58 -6.98 -24.98
CA ILE A 36 4.94 -5.94 -24.19
C ILE A 36 4.73 -6.41 -22.75
N TYR A 37 4.25 -7.65 -22.59
CA TYR A 37 4.06 -8.25 -21.26
C TYR A 37 5.39 -8.36 -20.50
N ILE A 38 6.45 -8.87 -21.12
CA ILE A 38 7.77 -8.99 -20.50
C ILE A 38 8.32 -7.61 -20.11
N LYS A 39 8.16 -6.60 -20.95
CA LYS A 39 8.59 -5.23 -20.64
C LYS A 39 7.87 -4.66 -19.42
N ILE A 40 6.55 -4.84 -19.35
CA ILE A 40 5.76 -4.43 -18.18
C ILE A 40 6.23 -5.17 -16.93
N ALA A 41 6.40 -6.49 -17.00
CA ALA A 41 6.87 -7.30 -15.90
C ALA A 41 8.27 -6.88 -15.41
N TYR A 42 9.19 -6.56 -16.34
CA TYR A 42 10.52 -6.06 -16.03
C TYR A 42 10.47 -4.72 -15.26
N HIS A 43 9.71 -3.75 -15.75
CA HIS A 43 9.58 -2.46 -15.06
C HIS A 43 8.94 -2.59 -13.68
N LEU A 44 7.91 -3.42 -13.54
CA LEU A 44 7.30 -3.72 -12.24
C LEU A 44 8.29 -4.39 -11.28
N SER A 45 9.14 -5.29 -11.79
CA SER A 45 10.15 -5.98 -10.97
C SER A 45 11.27 -5.05 -10.51
N GLN A 46 11.65 -4.05 -11.30
CA GLN A 46 12.66 -3.05 -10.92
C GLN A 46 12.21 -2.23 -9.72
N GLU A 47 10.98 -1.73 -9.71
CA GLU A 47 10.43 -0.98 -8.58
C GLU A 47 10.35 -1.84 -7.31
N ALA A 48 9.97 -3.12 -7.45
CA ALA A 48 9.94 -4.06 -6.33
C ALA A 48 11.34 -4.31 -5.76
N ARG A 49 12.35 -4.52 -6.61
CA ARG A 49 13.76 -4.72 -6.18
C ARG A 49 14.33 -3.49 -5.50
N ALA A 50 14.04 -2.28 -5.99
CA ALA A 50 14.45 -1.04 -5.35
C ALA A 50 13.88 -0.93 -3.93
N GLY A 51 12.59 -1.23 -3.74
CA GLY A 51 11.95 -1.22 -2.43
C GLY A 51 12.56 -2.20 -1.43
N LEU A 52 13.01 -3.38 -1.88
CA LEU A 52 13.60 -4.39 -1.00
C LEU A 52 14.92 -3.94 -0.34
N SER A 53 15.68 -3.05 -0.98
CA SER A 53 16.97 -2.57 -0.48
C SER A 53 16.89 -1.26 0.30
N GLU A 54 15.85 -0.45 0.08
CA GLU A 54 15.72 0.90 0.60
C GLU A 54 15.35 0.93 2.09
N PHE A 55 14.42 0.06 2.50
CA PHE A 55 13.85 0.07 3.85
C PHE A 55 14.26 -1.13 4.68
N ARG A 56 14.39 -0.91 5.99
CA ARG A 56 14.67 -1.96 6.98
C ARG A 56 13.42 -2.23 7.81
N ILE A 57 13.18 -3.50 8.09
CA ILE A 57 12.10 -3.89 9.01
C ILE A 57 12.54 -3.56 10.45
N PRO A 58 11.70 -2.87 11.23
CA PRO A 58 11.98 -2.62 12.64
C PRO A 58 12.14 -3.93 13.42
N ARG A 59 13.06 -3.95 14.41
CA ARG A 59 13.44 -5.16 15.14
C ARG A 59 12.26 -5.90 15.77
N ASP A 60 11.26 -5.15 16.23
CA ASP A 60 10.06 -5.69 16.89
C ASP A 60 9.20 -6.58 15.97
N PHE A 61 9.45 -6.53 14.66
CA PHE A 61 8.72 -7.27 13.63
C PHE A 61 9.54 -8.36 12.94
N GLY A 62 10.88 -8.38 13.15
CA GLY A 62 11.78 -9.26 12.40
C GLY A 62 11.44 -10.74 12.49
N ASP A 63 11.05 -11.22 13.70
CA ASP A 63 10.70 -12.62 13.92
C ASP A 63 9.18 -12.92 13.79
N LYS A 64 8.38 -11.91 13.46
CA LYS A 64 6.91 -12.01 13.41
C LYS A 64 6.35 -11.95 12.00
N LEU A 65 7.09 -11.36 11.09
CA LEU A 65 6.72 -11.29 9.68
C LEU A 65 7.32 -12.47 8.92
N PHE A 66 6.50 -13.14 8.12
CA PHE A 66 7.00 -14.09 7.14
C PHE A 66 7.80 -13.37 6.03
N ASP A 67 8.62 -14.11 5.28
CA ASP A 67 9.47 -13.56 4.23
C ASP A 67 8.66 -12.76 3.20
N TYR A 68 7.51 -13.29 2.75
CA TYR A 68 6.65 -12.59 1.81
C TYR A 68 6.04 -11.31 2.39
N GLN A 69 5.69 -11.29 3.69
CA GLN A 69 5.19 -10.10 4.37
C GLN A 69 6.30 -9.05 4.51
N THR A 70 7.50 -9.49 4.85
CA THR A 70 8.71 -8.65 4.90
C THR A 70 8.96 -7.98 3.57
N ALA A 71 8.92 -8.73 2.47
CA ALA A 71 9.05 -8.20 1.11
C ALA A 71 7.93 -7.21 0.79
N ALA A 72 6.67 -7.57 1.08
CA ALA A 72 5.51 -6.71 0.85
C ALA A 72 5.59 -5.38 1.61
N VAL A 73 6.00 -5.40 2.88
CA VAL A 73 6.18 -4.17 3.69
C VAL A 73 7.25 -3.27 3.10
N LYS A 74 8.40 -3.80 2.67
CA LYS A 74 9.48 -3.02 2.06
C LYS A 74 9.06 -2.39 0.73
N ILE A 75 8.38 -3.16 -0.12
CA ILE A 75 7.84 -2.67 -1.40
C ILE A 75 6.78 -1.59 -1.14
N ALA A 76 5.89 -1.82 -0.17
CA ALA A 76 4.88 -0.84 0.21
C ALA A 76 5.50 0.45 0.76
N ALA A 77 6.59 0.36 1.54
CA ALA A 77 7.32 1.51 2.04
C ALA A 77 7.91 2.35 0.90
N HIS A 78 8.53 1.71 -0.08
CA HIS A 78 9.04 2.38 -1.28
C HIS A 78 7.94 3.13 -2.05
N HIS A 79 6.80 2.46 -2.31
CA HIS A 79 5.69 3.09 -3.00
C HIS A 79 5.06 4.23 -2.19
N LEU A 80 4.90 4.05 -0.88
CA LEU A 80 4.37 5.08 0.01
C LEU A 80 5.29 6.31 0.04
N ASN A 81 6.60 6.10 0.03
CA ASN A 81 7.57 7.19 -0.01
C ASN A 81 7.54 7.95 -1.34
N LYS A 82 7.45 7.22 -2.46
CA LYS A 82 7.51 7.78 -3.82
C LYS A 82 6.18 8.39 -4.30
N ARG A 83 5.03 7.82 -3.88
CA ARG A 83 3.71 8.11 -4.46
C ARG A 83 2.69 8.63 -3.46
N GLU A 84 3.10 8.96 -2.24
CA GLU A 84 2.26 9.46 -1.14
C GLU A 84 1.15 8.50 -0.70
N GLY A 85 1.02 7.33 -1.34
CA GLY A 85 0.01 6.35 -0.98
C GLY A 85 0.29 4.94 -1.51
N VAL A 86 -0.27 3.97 -0.79
CA VAL A 86 -0.21 2.54 -1.16
C VAL A 86 -1.51 1.84 -0.78
N LEU A 87 -1.93 0.90 -1.62
CA LEU A 87 -3.02 -0.02 -1.33
C LEU A 87 -2.46 -1.42 -1.15
N ILE A 88 -2.68 -2.01 0.02
CA ILE A 88 -2.37 -3.39 0.33
C ILE A 88 -3.66 -4.20 0.18
N GLY A 89 -3.79 -4.84 -0.97
CA GLY A 89 -4.92 -5.70 -1.31
C GLY A 89 -4.52 -7.16 -1.15
N ASP A 90 -4.99 -7.80 -0.09
CA ASP A 90 -4.64 -9.20 0.20
C ASP A 90 -5.81 -9.96 0.79
N VAL A 91 -5.79 -11.29 0.69
CA VAL A 91 -6.83 -12.17 1.22
C VAL A 91 -6.96 -12.00 2.73
N VAL A 92 -8.16 -12.26 3.25
CA VAL A 92 -8.44 -12.25 4.70
C VAL A 92 -7.52 -13.24 5.41
N GLY A 93 -6.91 -12.81 6.53
CA GLY A 93 -6.05 -13.67 7.35
C GLY A 93 -4.55 -13.66 7.02
N LEU A 94 -4.10 -12.99 5.96
CA LEU A 94 -2.67 -12.90 5.59
C LEU A 94 -1.89 -11.82 6.38
N GLY A 95 -2.42 -11.31 7.48
CA GLY A 95 -1.70 -10.43 8.40
C GLY A 95 -1.56 -8.99 7.95
N LYS A 96 -2.53 -8.44 7.17
CA LYS A 96 -2.53 -7.02 6.73
C LYS A 96 -2.34 -6.03 7.87
N THR A 97 -2.97 -6.27 9.02
CA THR A 97 -2.86 -5.42 10.21
C THR A 97 -1.42 -5.33 10.70
N LEU A 98 -0.74 -6.49 10.80
CA LEU A 98 0.66 -6.56 11.22
C LEU A 98 1.59 -5.87 10.20
N MET A 99 1.37 -6.11 8.89
CA MET A 99 2.14 -5.45 7.83
C MET A 99 1.94 -3.93 7.85
N ALA A 100 0.71 -3.44 8.02
CA ALA A 100 0.44 -2.01 8.10
C ALA A 100 1.03 -1.37 9.36
N THR A 101 1.02 -2.10 10.50
CA THR A 101 1.66 -1.65 11.72
C THR A 101 3.18 -1.54 11.55
N ALA A 102 3.80 -2.54 10.92
CA ALA A 102 5.24 -2.51 10.60
C ALA A 102 5.57 -1.35 9.64
N LEU A 103 4.73 -1.13 8.62
CA LEU A 103 4.89 -0.04 7.66
C LEU A 103 4.76 1.33 8.36
N ALA A 104 3.76 1.52 9.21
CA ALA A 104 3.59 2.74 9.99
C ALA A 104 4.79 2.97 10.94
N ARG A 105 5.34 1.90 11.54
CA ARG A 105 6.52 2.01 12.40
C ARG A 105 7.78 2.42 11.62
N ILE A 106 7.97 1.96 10.38
CA ILE A 106 9.07 2.42 9.52
C ILE A 106 9.00 3.94 9.35
N PHE A 107 7.82 4.47 9.00
CA PHE A 107 7.64 5.91 8.80
C PHE A 107 7.70 6.74 10.08
N GLU A 108 7.36 6.15 11.22
CA GLU A 108 7.58 6.76 12.52
C GLU A 108 9.06 6.87 12.85
N ASP A 109 9.83 5.78 12.65
CA ASP A 109 11.26 5.73 12.98
C ASP A 109 12.11 6.57 12.00
N ASP A 110 11.81 6.52 10.69
CA ASP A 110 12.64 7.15 9.66
C ASP A 110 12.25 8.62 9.38
N HIS A 111 10.97 8.98 9.58
CA HIS A 111 10.43 10.29 9.20
C HIS A 111 9.69 11.02 10.33
N ASP A 112 9.67 10.46 11.53
CA ASP A 112 8.97 11.01 12.71
C ASP A 112 7.48 11.29 12.46
N LEU A 113 6.80 10.43 11.66
CA LEU A 113 5.40 10.59 11.33
C LEU A 113 4.51 9.92 12.38
N GLU A 114 3.58 10.70 12.95
CA GLU A 114 2.50 10.13 13.75
C GLU A 114 1.36 9.64 12.86
N THR A 115 0.73 8.54 13.26
CA THR A 115 -0.25 7.84 12.46
C THR A 115 -1.69 8.07 12.95
N LEU A 116 -2.61 8.33 12.01
CA LEU A 116 -4.05 8.23 12.23
C LEU A 116 -4.56 6.92 11.64
N ILE A 117 -5.15 6.06 12.47
CA ILE A 117 -5.72 4.78 12.02
C ILE A 117 -7.25 4.91 11.99
N LEU A 118 -7.81 4.77 10.79
CA LEU A 118 -9.25 4.77 10.53
C LEU A 118 -9.70 3.34 10.25
N CYS A 119 -10.64 2.83 11.04
CA CYS A 119 -11.11 1.45 10.91
C CYS A 119 -12.62 1.33 11.19
N PRO A 120 -13.26 0.21 10.82
CA PRO A 120 -14.60 -0.10 11.29
C PRO A 120 -14.69 -0.13 12.82
N LYS A 121 -15.86 0.25 13.37
CA LYS A 121 -16.06 0.35 14.83
C LYS A 121 -15.69 -0.93 15.61
N ASN A 122 -15.98 -2.09 15.05
CA ASN A 122 -15.67 -3.38 15.63
C ASN A 122 -14.17 -3.73 15.63
N LEU A 123 -13.34 -3.04 14.88
CA LEU A 123 -11.89 -3.25 14.79
C LEU A 123 -11.09 -2.25 15.62
N VAL A 124 -11.73 -1.23 16.21
CA VAL A 124 -11.04 -0.20 16.99
C VAL A 124 -10.19 -0.81 18.10
N ARG A 125 -10.77 -1.70 18.91
CA ARG A 125 -10.05 -2.33 20.02
C ARG A 125 -8.83 -3.15 19.54
N MET A 126 -8.99 -3.90 18.47
CA MET A 126 -7.89 -4.66 17.87
C MET A 126 -6.74 -3.72 17.46
N TRP A 127 -7.05 -2.59 16.81
CA TRP A 127 -6.03 -1.61 16.42
C TRP A 127 -5.40 -0.89 17.60
N GLU A 128 -6.15 -0.66 18.69
CA GLU A 128 -5.60 -0.14 19.94
C GLU A 128 -4.63 -1.14 20.58
N ASP A 129 -4.97 -2.44 20.60
CA ASP A 129 -4.08 -3.50 21.07
C ASP A 129 -2.77 -3.56 20.24
N TYR A 130 -2.85 -3.45 18.92
CA TYR A 130 -1.66 -3.38 18.07
C TYR A 130 -0.84 -2.12 18.31
N ARG A 131 -1.48 -0.95 18.41
CA ARG A 131 -0.83 0.32 18.76
C ARG A 131 -0.03 0.18 20.05
N ASP A 132 -0.62 -0.35 21.09
CA ASP A 132 -0.02 -0.47 22.42
C ASP A 132 1.08 -1.54 22.44
N GLN A 133 0.83 -2.69 21.83
CA GLN A 133 1.81 -3.78 21.71
C GLN A 133 3.09 -3.35 21.01
N TYR A 134 2.96 -2.60 19.92
CA TYR A 134 4.09 -2.12 19.12
C TYR A 134 4.50 -0.68 19.46
N ARG A 135 3.91 -0.07 20.50
CA ARG A 135 4.21 1.28 20.98
C ARG A 135 4.18 2.33 19.86
N LEU A 136 3.22 2.19 18.94
CA LEU A 136 3.07 3.09 17.81
C LEU A 136 2.47 4.42 18.27
N ARG A 137 3.05 5.55 17.87
CA ARG A 137 2.46 6.88 18.09
C ARG A 137 1.28 7.10 17.15
N ALA A 138 0.17 6.48 17.48
CA ALA A 138 -1.01 6.50 16.65
C ALA A 138 -2.28 6.85 17.43
N ARG A 139 -3.21 7.51 16.76
CA ARG A 139 -4.60 7.63 17.18
C ARG A 139 -5.46 6.66 16.38
N VAL A 140 -6.23 5.85 17.07
CA VAL A 140 -7.23 4.95 16.45
C VAL A 140 -8.60 5.61 16.50
N MET A 141 -9.32 5.60 15.40
CA MET A 141 -10.65 6.21 15.30
C MET A 141 -11.56 5.38 14.37
N SER A 142 -12.82 5.27 14.73
CA SER A 142 -13.80 4.64 13.85
C SER A 142 -14.12 5.52 12.63
N ILE A 143 -14.23 4.93 11.45
CA ILE A 143 -14.69 5.61 10.22
C ILE A 143 -16.07 6.26 10.41
N SER A 144 -16.89 5.77 11.35
CA SER A 144 -18.18 6.40 11.65
C SER A 144 -18.08 7.77 12.30
N GLN A 145 -16.97 8.08 12.98
CA GLN A 145 -16.73 9.34 13.71
C GLN A 145 -16.06 10.42 12.85
N VAL A 146 -15.59 10.07 11.65
CA VAL A 146 -14.80 10.94 10.77
C VAL A 146 -15.47 12.30 10.54
N ILE A 147 -16.78 12.34 10.28
CA ILE A 147 -17.47 13.60 9.94
C ILE A 147 -17.47 14.59 11.12
N GLY A 148 -17.61 14.08 12.34
CA GLY A 148 -17.66 14.93 13.53
C GLY A 148 -16.30 15.30 14.11
N GLU A 149 -15.34 14.38 14.06
CA GLU A 149 -14.05 14.54 14.73
C GLU A 149 -12.94 15.08 13.84
N MET A 150 -12.93 14.73 12.55
CA MET A 150 -11.84 15.08 11.63
C MET A 150 -11.54 16.58 11.53
N PRO A 151 -12.55 17.48 11.51
CA PRO A 151 -12.29 18.92 11.45
C PRO A 151 -11.48 19.48 12.64
N ASN A 152 -11.53 18.78 13.78
CA ASN A 152 -10.87 19.21 15.02
C ASN A 152 -9.61 18.39 15.34
N LEU A 153 -9.20 17.48 14.43
CA LEU A 153 -8.01 16.67 14.63
C LEU A 153 -6.75 17.50 14.39
N ARG A 154 -5.74 17.23 15.23
CA ARG A 154 -4.39 17.70 14.94
C ARG A 154 -3.87 17.08 13.65
N ARG A 155 -2.81 17.62 13.09
CA ARG A 155 -2.18 17.14 11.86
C ARG A 155 -1.55 15.76 12.08
N TYR A 156 -2.02 14.76 11.31
CA TYR A 156 -1.38 13.47 11.15
C TYR A 156 -0.89 13.34 9.71
N ARG A 157 0.40 13.09 9.53
CA ARG A 157 1.02 12.99 8.19
C ARG A 157 1.04 11.57 7.63
N LEU A 158 0.61 10.59 8.41
CA LEU A 158 0.39 9.22 7.96
C LEU A 158 -1.02 8.77 8.36
N ILE A 159 -1.77 8.23 7.41
CA ILE A 159 -3.12 7.70 7.63
C ILE A 159 -3.16 6.26 7.18
N VAL A 160 -3.64 5.38 8.05
CA VAL A 160 -3.99 4.00 7.73
C VAL A 160 -5.51 3.89 7.68
N ILE A 161 -6.04 3.35 6.60
CA ILE A 161 -7.49 3.14 6.43
C ILE A 161 -7.72 1.66 6.25
N ASP A 162 -8.25 1.03 7.29
CA ASP A 162 -8.62 -0.39 7.26
C ASP A 162 -10.02 -0.57 6.65
N GLU A 163 -10.21 -1.69 5.96
CA GLU A 163 -11.41 -1.99 5.18
C GLU A 163 -11.79 -0.83 4.25
N SER A 164 -10.81 -0.34 3.51
CA SER A 164 -10.93 0.84 2.62
C SER A 164 -12.00 0.70 1.55
N HIS A 165 -12.47 -0.52 1.29
CA HIS A 165 -13.61 -0.77 0.42
C HIS A 165 -14.91 -0.07 0.87
N ASN A 166 -14.99 0.35 2.14
CA ASN A 166 -16.10 1.18 2.62
C ASN A 166 -16.08 2.62 2.06
N LEU A 167 -14.99 3.02 1.40
CA LEU A 167 -14.79 4.34 0.80
C LEU A 167 -14.85 4.31 -0.74
N ARG A 168 -15.52 3.34 -1.34
CA ARG A 168 -15.70 3.25 -2.81
C ARG A 168 -16.53 4.38 -3.39
N ASN A 169 -17.45 4.94 -2.60
CA ASN A 169 -18.33 6.03 -3.05
C ASN A 169 -17.69 7.40 -2.78
N ARG A 170 -17.19 8.06 -3.83
CA ARG A 170 -16.61 9.40 -3.77
C ARG A 170 -17.57 10.50 -3.35
N GLU A 171 -18.86 10.33 -3.57
CA GLU A 171 -19.88 11.31 -3.18
C GLU A 171 -20.24 11.22 -1.71
N GLY A 172 -19.80 10.16 -1.04
CA GLY A 172 -20.03 9.95 0.38
C GLY A 172 -19.38 11.02 1.24
N LYS A 173 -20.12 11.55 2.22
CA LYS A 173 -19.60 12.57 3.16
C LYS A 173 -18.30 12.15 3.86
N ARG A 174 -18.20 10.87 4.23
CA ARG A 174 -16.97 10.32 4.87
C ARG A 174 -15.79 10.35 3.93
N TYR A 175 -15.99 9.94 2.68
CA TYR A 175 -14.94 9.98 1.67
C TYR A 175 -14.40 11.39 1.48
N ARG A 176 -15.28 12.37 1.30
CA ARG A 176 -14.89 13.78 1.11
C ARG A 176 -14.13 14.32 2.32
N ALA A 177 -14.62 14.09 3.54
CA ALA A 177 -13.95 14.53 4.76
C ALA A 177 -12.53 13.94 4.89
N ILE A 178 -12.36 12.65 4.58
CA ILE A 178 -11.04 12.00 4.61
C ILE A 178 -10.14 12.58 3.51
N GLN A 179 -10.64 12.75 2.30
CA GLN A 179 -9.86 13.29 1.17
C GLN A 179 -9.42 14.74 1.44
N GLU A 180 -10.31 15.57 1.96
CA GLU A 180 -9.99 16.96 2.35
C GLU A 180 -8.92 16.99 3.43
N TYR A 181 -9.02 16.12 4.43
CA TYR A 181 -8.02 16.02 5.48
C TYR A 181 -6.66 15.58 4.94
N ILE A 182 -6.61 14.54 4.10
CA ILE A 182 -5.37 14.05 3.47
C ILE A 182 -4.71 15.20 2.70
N LYS A 183 -5.46 15.93 1.89
CA LYS A 183 -4.95 17.06 1.09
C LYS A 183 -4.46 18.22 1.96
N ALA A 184 -5.27 18.61 2.95
CA ALA A 184 -4.94 19.75 3.83
C ALA A 184 -3.68 19.49 4.69
N ASN A 185 -3.41 18.25 5.04
CA ASN A 185 -2.30 17.87 5.90
C ASN A 185 -1.11 17.24 5.15
N GLU A 186 -1.20 17.10 3.81
CA GLU A 186 -0.20 16.40 2.99
C GLU A 186 0.10 15.02 3.57
N SER A 187 -0.95 14.27 3.89
CA SER A 187 -0.81 12.99 4.58
C SER A 187 -0.54 11.87 3.59
N LYS A 188 0.45 11.05 3.88
CA LYS A 188 0.64 9.77 3.21
C LYS A 188 -0.48 8.79 3.60
N CYS A 189 -0.90 7.92 2.68
CA CYS A 189 -2.08 7.09 2.87
C CYS A 189 -1.79 5.61 2.65
N ILE A 190 -2.13 4.76 3.62
CA ILE A 190 -2.08 3.30 3.54
C ILE A 190 -3.51 2.78 3.52
N LEU A 191 -3.92 2.16 2.44
CA LEU A 191 -5.23 1.53 2.31
C LEU A 191 -5.11 0.02 2.48
N LEU A 192 -5.95 -0.55 3.34
CA LEU A 192 -6.03 -1.99 3.55
C LEU A 192 -7.39 -2.50 3.12
N THR A 193 -7.44 -3.55 2.31
CA THR A 193 -8.69 -4.19 1.92
C THR A 193 -8.45 -5.63 1.45
N ALA A 194 -9.42 -6.51 1.70
CA ALA A 194 -9.44 -7.83 1.10
C ALA A 194 -10.13 -7.85 -0.27
N THR A 195 -10.97 -6.84 -0.53
CA THR A 195 -11.79 -6.75 -1.74
C THR A 195 -11.64 -5.37 -2.38
N PRO A 196 -10.53 -5.10 -3.09
CA PRO A 196 -10.23 -3.77 -3.63
C PRO A 196 -11.30 -3.29 -4.62
N TYR A 197 -11.94 -4.20 -5.33
CA TYR A 197 -13.10 -3.90 -6.18
C TYR A 197 -14.20 -4.94 -5.98
N ASN A 198 -15.46 -4.59 -6.30
CA ASN A 198 -16.60 -5.50 -6.20
C ASN A 198 -17.35 -5.60 -7.54
N LYS A 199 -17.81 -4.48 -8.07
CA LYS A 199 -18.61 -4.43 -9.30
C LYS A 199 -17.85 -3.88 -10.50
N THR A 200 -17.01 -2.88 -10.30
CA THR A 200 -16.31 -2.18 -11.37
C THR A 200 -14.92 -1.76 -10.92
N TYR A 201 -14.01 -1.53 -11.89
CA TYR A 201 -12.70 -0.95 -11.62
C TYR A 201 -12.77 0.48 -11.06
N LEU A 202 -13.91 1.14 -11.16
CA LEU A 202 -14.15 2.45 -10.53
C LEU A 202 -14.07 2.36 -9.01
N ASP A 203 -14.44 1.23 -8.42
CA ASP A 203 -14.33 1.00 -6.98
C ASP A 203 -12.87 1.12 -6.50
N LEU A 204 -11.94 0.54 -7.25
CA LEU A 204 -10.50 0.65 -7.00
C LEU A 204 -10.01 2.07 -7.30
N SER A 205 -10.36 2.62 -8.45
CA SER A 205 -9.98 3.99 -8.84
C SER A 205 -10.41 5.00 -7.79
N ASN A 206 -11.61 4.89 -7.24
CA ASN A 206 -12.10 5.80 -6.22
C ASN A 206 -11.30 5.70 -4.91
N GLN A 207 -10.89 4.51 -4.51
CA GLN A 207 -10.02 4.34 -3.33
C GLN A 207 -8.64 4.98 -3.57
N LEU A 208 -8.01 4.73 -4.72
CA LEU A 208 -6.70 5.30 -5.04
C LEU A 208 -6.73 6.84 -5.12
N ARG A 209 -7.83 7.44 -5.57
CA ARG A 209 -8.01 8.89 -5.63
C ARG A 209 -8.10 9.59 -4.26
N LEU A 210 -8.01 8.87 -3.16
CA LEU A 210 -7.86 9.49 -1.85
C LEU A 210 -6.50 10.18 -1.69
N PHE A 211 -5.46 9.67 -2.37
CA PHE A 211 -4.09 10.18 -2.25
C PHE A 211 -3.42 10.54 -3.61
N VAL A 212 -4.14 10.39 -4.72
CA VAL A 212 -3.67 10.78 -6.07
C VAL A 212 -4.30 12.11 -6.49
#